data_f9c08f34014cef35bcdc8d02b8de1e3f
#
_entry.id   f9c08f34014cef35bcdc8d02b8de1e3f
#
_cell.length_a   1.000
_cell.length_b   1.000
_cell.length_c   1.000
_cell.angle_alpha   90.00
_cell.angle_beta   90.00
_cell.angle_gamma   90.00
#
_symmetry.space_group_name_H-M   'P 1'
#
loop_
_entity.id
_entity.type
_entity.pdbx_description
1 polymer ?
#
loop_
_entity_poly.entity_id
_entity_poly.type
_entity_poly.pdbx_seq_one_letter_code
_entity_poly.pdbx_strand_id
1 'polypeptide(L)'
;RLDCRFEILKTFTEEWTDARHRLADLQPRGYTRIGPALRHATELLSRTDARRRLVLVLTDGKPNDYDRYEGRHGIADVRRAVLDAEARGVHIHAFAIDHDARFHLPQMFGRGRFHLLRHPRSLPRALGEAVAAMHPG
;
A
#
# COMPACT_ATOMS: atom_id res chain seq x y z
N ARG A 1 8.05 -23.39 -1.29
CA ARG A 1 8.02 -22.29 -2.24
C ARG A 1 6.81 -21.43 -2.00
N LEU A 2 7.03 -20.17 -1.74
CA LEU A 2 5.97 -19.22 -1.47
C LEU A 2 5.53 -18.58 -2.78
N ASP A 3 4.31 -18.86 -3.18
CA ASP A 3 3.71 -18.22 -4.34
C ASP A 3 3.05 -16.91 -3.91
N CYS A 4 3.59 -15.80 -4.38
CA CYS A 4 2.96 -14.50 -4.19
C CYS A 4 2.08 -14.20 -5.39
N ARG A 5 0.79 -14.04 -5.15
CA ARG A 5 -0.18 -13.68 -6.18
C ARG A 5 -0.49 -12.20 -6.10
N PHE A 6 -0.28 -11.50 -7.19
CA PHE A 6 -0.66 -10.11 -7.35
C PHE A 6 -1.80 -10.05 -8.39
N GLU A 7 -2.92 -9.53 -7.99
CA GLU A 7 -4.11 -9.50 -8.83
C GLU A 7 -4.43 -8.06 -9.22
N ILE A 8 -4.43 -7.78 -10.52
CA ILE A 8 -4.77 -6.46 -11.05
C ILE A 8 -6.29 -6.41 -11.26
N LEU A 9 -6.94 -5.52 -10.51
CA LEU A 9 -8.39 -5.35 -10.59
C LEU A 9 -8.78 -4.32 -11.64
N LYS A 10 -7.92 -3.33 -11.87
CA LYS A 10 -8.12 -2.31 -12.89
C LYS A 10 -6.76 -1.83 -13.42
N THR A 11 -6.61 -1.82 -14.71
CA THR A 11 -5.45 -1.20 -15.36
C THR A 11 -5.64 0.32 -15.46
N PHE A 12 -4.59 1.04 -15.81
CA PHE A 12 -4.67 2.51 -15.97
C PHE A 12 -5.55 2.92 -17.15
N THR A 13 -5.68 2.07 -18.15
CA THR A 13 -6.44 2.36 -19.37
C THR A 13 -7.89 1.91 -19.33
N GLU A 14 -8.26 1.04 -18.41
CA GLU A 14 -9.63 0.56 -18.26
C GLU A 14 -10.52 1.65 -17.63
N GLU A 15 -11.78 1.71 -18.07
CA GLU A 15 -12.78 2.54 -17.43
C GLU A 15 -13.23 1.93 -16.10
N TRP A 16 -13.52 2.78 -15.14
CA TRP A 16 -14.00 2.35 -13.83
C TRP A 16 -15.27 1.50 -13.92
N THR A 17 -16.19 1.91 -14.79
CA THR A 17 -17.46 1.20 -14.98
C THR A 17 -17.27 -0.25 -15.43
N ASP A 18 -16.19 -0.54 -16.17
CA ASP A 18 -15.87 -1.89 -16.63
C ASP A 18 -15.16 -2.72 -15.56
N ALA A 19 -14.42 -2.08 -14.69
CA ALA A 19 -13.58 -2.76 -13.70
C ALA A 19 -14.23 -2.94 -12.33
N ARG A 20 -15.20 -2.11 -11.97
CA ARG A 20 -15.78 -2.05 -10.62
C ARG A 20 -16.34 -3.38 -10.10
N HIS A 21 -16.85 -4.23 -10.98
CA HIS A 21 -17.40 -5.52 -10.59
C HIS A 21 -16.34 -6.45 -10.00
N ARG A 22 -15.08 -6.29 -10.39
CA ARG A 22 -13.97 -7.10 -9.86
C ARG A 22 -13.74 -6.84 -8.39
N LEU A 23 -14.03 -5.63 -7.91
CA LEU A 23 -13.93 -5.31 -6.48
C LEU A 23 -15.00 -6.04 -5.67
N ALA A 24 -16.22 -6.16 -6.22
CA ALA A 24 -17.30 -6.88 -5.55
C ALA A 24 -17.01 -8.38 -5.43
N ASP A 25 -16.22 -8.94 -6.34
CA ASP A 25 -15.87 -10.35 -6.37
C ASP A 25 -14.63 -10.70 -5.54
N LEU A 26 -14.02 -9.71 -4.86
CA LEU A 26 -12.86 -9.96 -4.02
C LEU A 26 -13.18 -10.88 -2.86
N GLN A 27 -12.35 -11.91 -2.70
CA GLN A 27 -12.45 -12.86 -1.59
C GLN A 27 -11.15 -12.85 -0.80
N PRO A 28 -11.22 -12.92 0.54
CA PRO A 28 -10.00 -13.09 1.34
C PRO A 28 -9.31 -14.40 0.96
N ARG A 29 -8.01 -14.34 0.72
CA ARG A 29 -7.22 -15.52 0.36
C ARG A 29 -5.84 -15.44 0.98
N GLY A 30 -5.47 -16.51 1.69
CA GLY A 30 -4.12 -16.70 2.20
C GLY A 30 -3.59 -15.55 3.03
N TYR A 31 -2.29 -15.41 3.03
CA TYR A 31 -1.58 -14.37 3.78
C TYR A 31 -1.17 -13.23 2.87
N THR A 32 -1.25 -12.02 3.40
CA THR A 32 -0.84 -10.82 2.66
C THR A 32 0.63 -10.50 2.93
N ARG A 33 1.39 -10.33 1.85
CA ARG A 33 2.78 -9.90 1.93
C ARG A 33 2.92 -8.53 1.29
N ILE A 34 3.07 -7.52 2.13
CA ILE A 34 3.09 -6.13 1.69
C ILE A 34 4.37 -5.80 0.91
N GLY A 35 5.51 -6.27 1.39
CA GLY A 35 6.80 -5.97 0.73
C GLY A 35 6.85 -6.35 -0.74
N PRO A 36 6.60 -7.62 -1.09
CA PRO A 36 6.54 -8.03 -2.50
C PRO A 36 5.50 -7.29 -3.32
N ALA A 37 4.33 -7.01 -2.74
CA ALA A 37 3.29 -6.25 -3.43
C ALA A 37 3.74 -4.83 -3.75
N LEU A 38 4.41 -4.17 -2.81
CA LEU A 38 4.98 -2.84 -3.02
C LEU A 38 6.03 -2.83 -4.12
N ARG A 39 6.91 -3.82 -4.13
CA ARG A 39 7.94 -3.93 -5.17
C ARG A 39 7.32 -4.09 -6.54
N HIS A 40 6.29 -4.91 -6.65
CA HIS A 40 5.60 -5.12 -7.90
C HIS A 40 4.86 -3.86 -8.37
N ALA A 41 4.14 -3.20 -7.48
CA ALA A 41 3.46 -1.95 -7.79
C ALA A 41 4.45 -0.86 -8.20
N THR A 42 5.58 -0.75 -7.52
CA THR A 42 6.65 0.19 -7.84
C THR A 42 7.20 -0.07 -9.24
N GLU A 43 7.42 -1.32 -9.59
CA GLU A 43 7.91 -1.70 -10.91
C GLU A 43 6.90 -1.32 -12.00
N LEU A 44 5.62 -1.57 -11.79
CA LEU A 44 4.57 -1.19 -12.75
C LEU A 44 4.52 0.32 -12.96
N LEU A 45 4.59 1.10 -11.87
CA LEU A 45 4.58 2.56 -11.97
C LEU A 45 5.84 3.12 -12.60
N SER A 46 6.99 2.51 -12.35
CA SER A 46 8.26 2.96 -12.92
C SER A 46 8.28 2.89 -14.44
N ARG A 47 7.43 2.08 -15.04
CA ARG A 47 7.29 1.94 -16.49
C ARG A 47 6.35 2.96 -17.09
N THR A 48 5.68 3.77 -16.28
CA THR A 48 4.77 4.82 -16.77
C THR A 48 5.52 6.12 -17.00
N ASP A 49 4.97 6.98 -17.84
CA ASP A 49 5.52 8.33 -18.12
C ASP A 49 4.99 9.38 -17.15
N ALA A 50 4.30 8.98 -16.12
CA ALA A 50 3.73 9.91 -15.14
C ALA A 50 4.83 10.69 -14.42
N ARG A 51 4.62 11.99 -14.23
CA ARG A 51 5.55 12.83 -13.46
C ARG A 51 5.50 12.52 -11.98
N ARG A 52 4.32 12.15 -11.49
CA ARG A 52 4.09 11.82 -10.09
C ARG A 52 3.59 10.41 -10.00
N ARG A 53 4.23 9.66 -9.15
CA ARG A 53 3.91 8.24 -8.96
C ARG A 53 3.64 8.02 -7.48
N LEU A 54 2.45 7.53 -7.19
CA LEU A 54 1.98 7.28 -5.83
C LEU A 54 1.40 5.89 -5.73
N VAL A 55 1.87 5.12 -4.76
CA VAL A 55 1.25 3.86 -4.34
C VAL A 55 0.51 4.12 -3.04
N LEU A 56 -0.77 3.85 -3.04
CA LEU A 56 -1.60 3.89 -1.84
C LEU A 56 -1.80 2.47 -1.34
N VAL A 57 -1.44 2.24 -0.09
CA VAL A 57 -1.59 0.95 0.57
C VAL A 57 -2.77 1.02 1.51
N LEU A 58 -3.78 0.20 1.28
CA LEU A 58 -4.89 0.04 2.21
C LEU A 58 -4.67 -1.25 2.99
N THR A 59 -4.59 -1.14 4.30
CA THR A 59 -4.32 -2.29 5.17
C THR A 59 -5.14 -2.17 6.45
N ASP A 60 -5.45 -3.29 7.08
CA ASP A 60 -6.00 -3.26 8.43
C ASP A 60 -4.92 -2.95 9.46
N GLY A 61 -3.66 -3.07 9.06
CA GLY A 61 -2.53 -2.74 9.92
C GLY A 61 -2.15 -3.85 10.89
N LYS A 62 -2.84 -4.97 10.84
CA LYS A 62 -2.52 -6.11 11.71
C LYS A 62 -1.45 -6.97 11.07
N PRO A 63 -0.30 -7.16 11.71
CA PRO A 63 0.70 -8.11 11.21
C PRO A 63 0.29 -9.56 11.57
N ASN A 64 -0.99 -9.89 11.41
CA ASN A 64 -1.54 -11.20 11.80
C ASN A 64 -0.99 -12.36 11.00
N ASP A 65 -0.40 -12.06 9.85
CA ASP A 65 0.14 -13.05 8.95
C ASP A 65 1.59 -13.40 9.29
N TYR A 66 2.12 -12.77 10.32
CA TYR A 66 3.49 -12.99 10.73
C TYR A 66 3.49 -13.70 12.08
N ASP A 67 4.16 -14.84 12.15
CA ASP A 67 4.55 -15.37 13.43
C ASP A 67 5.61 -14.45 14.06
N ARG A 68 6.00 -14.73 15.27
CA ARG A 68 6.96 -13.88 16.00
C ARG A 68 8.30 -13.71 15.26
N TYR A 69 8.66 -14.68 14.46
CA TYR A 69 9.89 -14.66 13.71
C TYR A 69 9.76 -13.84 12.42
N GLU A 70 8.69 -14.07 11.67
CA GLU A 70 8.43 -13.37 10.42
C GLU A 70 8.04 -11.91 10.63
N GLY A 71 7.46 -11.56 11.79
CA GLY A 71 7.02 -10.21 12.08
C GLY A 71 8.09 -9.14 11.92
N ARG A 72 9.28 -9.37 12.47
CA ARG A 72 10.42 -8.44 12.34
C ARG A 72 10.94 -8.38 10.90
N HIS A 73 11.04 -9.52 10.27
CA HIS A 73 11.49 -9.61 8.88
C HIS A 73 10.47 -8.95 7.94
N GLY A 74 9.19 -9.15 8.21
CA GLY A 74 8.13 -8.53 7.44
C GLY A 74 8.15 -7.02 7.54
N ILE A 75 8.32 -6.48 8.73
CA ILE A 75 8.42 -5.03 8.96
C ILE A 75 9.65 -4.47 8.24
N ALA A 76 10.80 -5.10 8.40
CA ALA A 76 12.03 -4.67 7.76
C ALA A 76 11.94 -4.76 6.23
N ASP A 77 11.30 -5.80 5.72
CA ASP A 77 11.10 -5.98 4.28
C ASP A 77 10.21 -4.88 3.69
N VAL A 78 9.11 -4.53 4.37
CA VAL A 78 8.25 -3.43 3.94
C VAL A 78 9.03 -2.11 3.98
N ARG A 79 9.77 -1.87 5.04
CA ARG A 79 10.58 -0.66 5.17
C ARG A 79 11.57 -0.53 4.02
N ARG A 80 12.24 -1.61 3.67
CA ARG A 80 13.18 -1.63 2.56
C ARG A 80 12.47 -1.38 1.22
N ALA A 81 11.34 -2.00 1.00
CA ALA A 81 10.54 -1.79 -0.21
C ALA A 81 10.10 -0.32 -0.34
N VAL A 82 9.72 0.32 0.75
CA VAL A 82 9.35 1.73 0.77
C VAL A 82 10.55 2.62 0.41
N LEU A 83 11.70 2.37 1.02
CA LEU A 83 12.91 3.13 0.74
C LEU A 83 13.36 2.98 -0.72
N ASP A 84 13.30 1.76 -1.24
CA ASP A 84 13.66 1.50 -2.64
C ASP A 84 12.70 2.20 -3.61
N ALA A 85 11.40 2.21 -3.31
CA ALA A 85 10.40 2.93 -4.11
C ALA A 85 10.65 4.42 -4.11
N GLU A 86 10.89 5.01 -2.94
CA GLU A 86 11.18 6.44 -2.82
C GLU A 86 12.44 6.83 -3.59
N ALA A 87 13.48 5.99 -3.54
CA ALA A 87 14.70 6.19 -4.32
C ALA A 87 14.45 6.18 -5.83
N ARG A 88 13.40 5.50 -6.27
CA ARG A 88 12.98 5.45 -7.68
C ARG A 88 11.94 6.50 -8.03
N GLY A 89 11.65 7.43 -7.13
CA GLY A 89 10.68 8.49 -7.36
C GLY A 89 9.22 8.06 -7.23
N VAL A 90 8.95 6.94 -6.56
CA VAL A 90 7.60 6.47 -6.30
C VAL A 90 7.28 6.72 -4.83
N HIS A 91 6.27 7.54 -4.57
CA HIS A 91 5.81 7.80 -3.21
C HIS A 91 4.92 6.68 -2.71
N ILE A 92 5.13 6.26 -1.49
CA ILE A 92 4.31 5.26 -0.83
C ILE A 92 3.56 5.93 0.31
N HIS A 93 2.25 5.70 0.37
CA HIS A 93 1.43 6.17 1.48
C HIS A 93 0.46 5.09 1.93
N ALA A 94 0.40 4.84 3.23
CA ALA A 94 -0.44 3.79 3.80
C ALA A 94 -1.62 4.37 4.57
N PHE A 95 -2.76 3.70 4.47
CA PHE A 95 -3.94 3.97 5.27
C PHE A 95 -4.31 2.72 6.04
N ALA A 96 -4.43 2.82 7.34
CA ALA A 96 -4.83 1.72 8.19
C ALA A 96 -6.00 2.13 9.08
N ILE A 97 -6.90 1.19 9.32
CA ILE A 97 -8.11 1.40 10.12
C ILE A 97 -7.91 0.90 11.55
N ASP A 98 -7.10 -0.14 11.74
CA ASP A 98 -6.87 -0.71 13.05
C ASP A 98 -6.00 0.20 13.91
N HIS A 99 -6.48 0.51 15.11
CA HIS A 99 -5.76 1.36 16.05
C HIS A 99 -4.40 0.78 16.46
N ASP A 100 -4.28 -0.55 16.52
CA ASP A 100 -3.03 -1.22 16.87
C ASP A 100 -1.94 -1.05 15.79
N ALA A 101 -2.34 -0.72 14.58
CA ALA A 101 -1.40 -0.43 13.50
C ALA A 101 -0.44 0.71 13.82
N ARG A 102 -0.80 1.62 14.73
CA ARG A 102 0.04 2.76 15.12
C ARG A 102 1.44 2.35 15.59
N PHE A 103 1.59 1.13 16.09
CA PHE A 103 2.88 0.62 16.57
C PHE A 103 3.80 0.18 15.43
N HIS A 104 3.23 -0.29 14.34
CA HIS A 104 3.99 -0.86 13.23
C HIS A 104 4.13 0.07 12.02
N LEU A 105 3.15 0.92 11.78
CA LEU A 105 3.15 1.81 10.62
C LEU A 105 4.38 2.72 10.53
N PRO A 106 4.82 3.37 11.61
CA PRO A 106 6.03 4.20 11.52
C PRO A 106 7.28 3.41 11.16
N GLN A 107 7.37 2.17 11.63
CA GLN A 107 8.51 1.30 11.36
C GLN A 107 8.53 0.82 9.91
N MET A 108 7.35 0.54 9.34
CA MET A 108 7.21 0.06 7.97
C MET A 108 7.33 1.19 6.95
N PHE A 109 6.54 2.25 7.12
CA PHE A 109 6.39 3.28 6.11
C PHE A 109 7.20 4.55 6.39
N GLY A 110 7.50 4.82 7.65
CA GLY A 110 8.18 6.04 8.06
C GLY A 110 7.20 7.16 8.38
N ARG A 111 7.70 8.19 9.06
CA ARG A 111 6.88 9.33 9.46
C ARG A 111 6.36 10.09 8.24
N GLY A 112 5.12 10.54 8.30
CA GLY A 112 4.51 11.31 7.23
C GLY A 112 4.03 10.49 6.03
N ARG A 113 4.20 9.17 6.07
CA ARG A 113 3.79 8.28 4.97
C ARG A 113 2.66 7.34 5.35
N PHE A 114 1.92 7.66 6.39
CA PHE A 114 0.74 6.89 6.75
C PHE A 114 -0.30 7.76 7.44
N HIS A 115 -1.54 7.29 7.38
CA HIS A 115 -2.67 7.82 8.14
C HIS A 115 -3.38 6.69 8.85
N LEU A 116 -3.71 6.91 10.13
CA LEU A 116 -4.63 6.06 10.86
C LEU A 116 -6.03 6.63 10.68
N LEU A 117 -6.91 5.83 10.14
CA LEU A 117 -8.30 6.20 9.93
C LEU A 117 -9.13 5.71 11.11
N ARG A 118 -9.89 6.58 11.73
CA ARG A 118 -10.84 6.21 12.79
C ARG A 118 -12.03 5.44 12.24
N HIS A 119 -12.36 5.71 10.98
CA HIS A 119 -13.50 5.11 10.31
C HIS A 119 -13.23 5.04 8.81
N PRO A 120 -13.74 3.99 8.11
CA PRO A 120 -13.58 3.92 6.65
C PRO A 120 -14.10 5.14 5.90
N ARG A 121 -15.09 5.85 6.44
CA ARG A 121 -15.64 7.09 5.86
C ARG A 121 -14.63 8.22 5.78
N SER A 122 -13.56 8.15 6.58
CA SER A 122 -12.51 9.16 6.56
C SER A 122 -11.54 8.99 5.39
N LEU A 123 -11.62 7.89 4.66
CA LEU A 123 -10.69 7.57 3.57
C LEU A 123 -10.67 8.62 2.46
N PRO A 124 -11.80 9.11 1.92
CA PRO A 124 -11.76 10.12 0.86
C PRO A 124 -11.02 11.39 1.25
N ARG A 125 -11.22 11.85 2.48
CA ARG A 125 -10.53 13.04 2.99
C ARG A 125 -9.04 12.79 3.16
N ALA A 126 -8.66 11.64 3.72
CA ALA A 126 -7.27 11.27 3.91
C ALA A 126 -6.56 11.08 2.56
N LEU A 127 -7.23 10.54 1.55
CA LEU A 127 -6.69 10.44 0.19
C LEU A 127 -6.38 11.82 -0.38
N GLY A 128 -7.30 12.77 -0.23
CA GLY A 128 -7.10 14.15 -0.68
C GLY A 128 -5.88 14.80 0.00
N GLU A 129 -5.73 14.59 1.29
CA GLU A 129 -4.58 15.11 2.04
C GLU A 129 -3.26 14.48 1.58
N ALA A 130 -3.25 13.18 1.33
CA ALA A 130 -2.06 12.47 0.86
C ALA A 130 -1.64 12.96 -0.53
N VAL A 131 -2.59 13.13 -1.44
CA VAL A 131 -2.33 13.62 -2.79
C VAL A 131 -1.83 15.07 -2.75
N ALA A 132 -2.44 15.91 -1.92
CA ALA A 132 -2.01 17.31 -1.76
C ALA A 132 -0.58 17.39 -1.23
N ALA A 133 -0.20 16.52 -0.29
CA ALA A 133 1.14 16.48 0.27
C ALA A 133 2.22 16.06 -0.74
N MET A 134 1.85 15.40 -1.82
CA MET A 134 2.75 15.04 -2.91
C MET A 134 3.14 16.22 -3.80
N HIS A 135 2.39 17.29 -3.75
CA HIS A 135 2.71 18.46 -4.55
C HIS A 135 3.88 19.19 -3.94
N PRO A 136 5.07 19.15 -4.54
CA PRO A 136 6.09 20.12 -4.15
C PRO A 136 5.50 21.49 -4.49
N GLY A 137 5.50 22.32 -3.52
CA GLY A 137 5.03 23.70 -3.65
C GLY A 137 5.58 24.41 -4.88
#